data_4990a2a3bb33b1104787f8225b1e9ea3
#
_entry.id   4990a2a3bb33b1104787f8225b1e9ea3
#
_cell.length_a   1.000
_cell.length_b   1.000
_cell.length_c   1.000
_cell.angle_alpha   90.00
_cell.angle_beta   90.00
_cell.angle_gamma   90.00
#
_symmetry.space_group_name_H-M   'P 1'
#
loop_
_entity.id
_entity.type
_entity.pdbx_description
1 polymer ?
#
loop_
_entity_poly.entity_id
_entity_poly.type
_entity_poly.pdbx_seq_one_letter_code
_entity_poly.pdbx_strand_id
1 'polypeptide(L)'
;AGYGDRFTAVHRRFSQVGEAEATGPLHGVLFDLGVSSMQLDEPARGFGYRVDGPLDMRMGDGEVTAADLVNDLPESELADLLYEFGQEHRSRRVAAAIGRARQRARIETTDQLAGVVASALGRRPGGPHPARRTFQALRIAVNRELEELATSLPRAVGLLGPGGRVVVLSYHSLEDGIVKRAFRDDDRLRVLTKKPLQPSDEERARNPRARSAKFRAAERIEEAA
;
A
#
# COMPACT_ATOMS: atom_id res chain seq x y z
N ALA A 1 -1.76 19.40 19.12
CA ALA A 1 -2.61 18.66 19.85
C ALA A 1 -3.81 19.48 20.35
N GLY A 2 -4.99 19.35 19.91
CA GLY A 2 -6.16 20.16 20.27
C GLY A 2 -7.43 19.33 20.49
N TYR A 3 -7.30 17.98 20.55
CA TYR A 3 -8.47 17.11 20.61
C TYR A 3 -8.76 16.55 22.01
N GLY A 4 -7.80 16.66 22.96
CA GLY A 4 -7.96 16.18 24.34
C GLY A 4 -8.44 14.74 24.40
N ASP A 5 -9.39 14.46 25.30
CA ASP A 5 -9.95 13.12 25.53
C ASP A 5 -10.79 12.56 24.35
N ARG A 6 -10.98 13.37 23.28
CA ARG A 6 -11.68 12.94 22.05
C ARG A 6 -10.81 12.17 21.07
N PHE A 7 -9.53 11.99 21.37
CA PHE A 7 -8.59 11.27 20.51
C PHE A 7 -7.79 10.24 21.29
N THR A 8 -7.84 9.00 20.84
CA THR A 8 -7.03 7.90 21.37
C THR A 8 -6.17 7.33 20.23
N ALA A 9 -4.85 7.35 20.40
CA ALA A 9 -3.92 6.71 19.47
C ALA A 9 -3.70 5.25 19.89
N VAL A 10 -3.88 4.33 18.94
CA VAL A 10 -3.65 2.90 19.16
C VAL A 10 -2.66 2.41 18.12
N HIS A 11 -1.50 1.85 18.55
CA HIS A 11 -0.49 1.32 17.66
C HIS A 11 -0.80 -0.15 17.34
N ARG A 12 -1.46 -0.39 16.20
CA ARG A 12 -1.86 -1.74 15.75
C ARG A 12 -1.84 -1.85 14.23
N ARG A 13 -1.88 -3.09 13.74
CA ARG A 13 -2.07 -3.38 12.32
C ARG A 13 -3.55 -3.22 11.94
N PHE A 14 -3.84 -3.00 10.66
CA PHE A 14 -5.21 -2.89 10.15
C PHE A 14 -6.02 -4.17 10.42
N SER A 15 -5.42 -5.34 10.30
CA SER A 15 -6.08 -6.62 10.59
C SER A 15 -6.56 -6.75 12.05
N GLN A 16 -6.07 -5.92 12.95
CA GLN A 16 -6.45 -5.87 14.37
C GLN A 16 -7.55 -4.84 14.65
N VAL A 17 -8.12 -4.21 13.63
CA VAL A 17 -9.26 -3.31 13.80
C VAL A 17 -10.44 -4.09 14.41
N GLY A 18 -11.06 -3.54 15.44
CA GLY A 18 -12.10 -4.21 16.23
C GLY A 18 -11.61 -4.84 17.52
N GLU A 19 -10.34 -5.10 17.69
CA GLU A 19 -9.71 -5.49 18.94
C GLU A 19 -9.39 -4.26 19.82
N ALA A 20 -9.35 -3.07 19.19
CA ALA A 20 -9.28 -1.80 19.90
C ALA A 20 -10.68 -1.45 20.42
N GLU A 21 -10.74 -0.93 21.64
CA GLU A 21 -11.92 -0.65 22.45
C GLU A 21 -12.95 0.30 21.79
N ALA A 22 -13.62 -0.17 20.74
CA ALA A 22 -14.79 0.50 20.23
C ALA A 22 -15.95 0.25 21.22
N THR A 23 -16.29 1.25 22.03
CA THR A 23 -17.31 1.16 23.07
C THR A 23 -18.75 1.20 22.52
N GLY A 24 -18.94 0.95 21.24
CA GLY A 24 -20.26 0.94 20.59
C GLY A 24 -20.18 1.03 19.07
N PRO A 25 -21.35 1.08 18.41
CA PRO A 25 -21.41 1.18 16.96
C PRO A 25 -20.73 2.46 16.46
N LEU A 26 -19.82 2.33 15.49
CA LEU A 26 -19.12 3.46 14.88
C LEU A 26 -20.00 4.17 13.84
N HIS A 27 -19.90 5.49 13.77
CA HIS A 27 -20.54 6.29 12.73
C HIS A 27 -19.70 6.35 11.44
N GLY A 28 -18.41 6.05 11.52
CA GLY A 28 -17.53 6.04 10.37
C GLY A 28 -16.19 5.39 10.63
N VAL A 29 -15.61 4.82 9.58
CA VAL A 29 -14.24 4.32 9.53
C VAL A 29 -13.55 4.87 8.30
N LEU A 30 -12.34 5.39 8.47
CA LEU A 30 -11.49 5.87 7.39
C LEU A 30 -10.23 5.02 7.32
N PHE A 31 -9.97 4.46 6.14
CA PHE A 31 -8.67 3.89 5.78
C PHE A 31 -7.92 4.86 4.87
N ASP A 32 -6.75 5.31 5.30
CA ASP A 32 -5.78 6.02 4.46
C ASP A 32 -4.61 5.08 4.21
N LEU A 33 -4.60 4.44 3.03
CA LEU A 33 -3.69 3.33 2.72
C LEU A 33 -2.32 3.82 2.27
N GLY A 34 -1.37 2.91 2.25
CA GLY A 34 -0.01 3.12 1.78
C GLY A 34 0.92 3.68 2.85
N VAL A 35 1.90 4.46 2.44
CA VAL A 35 2.98 4.98 3.30
C VAL A 35 2.75 6.44 3.67
N SER A 36 3.07 6.79 4.91
CA SER A 36 3.06 8.19 5.35
C SER A 36 4.17 9.00 4.67
N SER A 37 3.97 10.32 4.65
CA SER A 37 5.01 11.24 4.16
C SER A 37 6.32 11.10 4.93
N MET A 38 6.27 10.89 6.25
CA MET A 38 7.46 10.69 7.08
C MET A 38 8.24 9.44 6.66
N GLN A 39 7.53 8.33 6.39
CA GLN A 39 8.20 7.09 5.92
C GLN A 39 8.87 7.26 4.57
N LEU A 40 8.28 8.05 3.66
CA LEU A 40 8.87 8.33 2.34
C LEU A 40 10.04 9.33 2.41
N ASP A 41 9.98 10.28 3.33
CA ASP A 41 10.97 11.36 3.45
C ASP A 41 12.19 10.96 4.31
N GLU A 42 12.11 9.86 5.05
CA GLU A 42 13.20 9.33 5.87
C GLU A 42 13.98 8.24 5.10
N PRO A 43 15.20 8.55 4.58
CA PRO A 43 15.96 7.59 3.78
C PRO A 43 16.30 6.30 4.53
N ALA A 44 16.51 6.38 5.85
CA ALA A 44 16.82 5.24 6.71
C ALA A 44 15.72 4.16 6.72
N ARG A 45 14.49 4.48 6.29
CA ARG A 45 13.37 3.54 6.20
C ARG A 45 13.32 2.75 4.88
N GLY A 46 14.05 3.16 3.85
CA GLY A 46 14.20 2.44 2.59
C GLY A 46 12.99 2.43 1.65
N PHE A 47 11.97 3.25 1.87
CA PHE A 47 10.77 3.30 1.01
C PHE A 47 10.99 4.04 -0.31
N GLY A 48 11.98 4.93 -0.36
CA GLY A 48 12.27 5.78 -1.50
C GLY A 48 13.37 5.21 -2.40
N TYR A 49 13.35 5.61 -3.67
CA TYR A 49 14.40 5.30 -4.68
C TYR A 49 15.07 6.57 -5.22
N ARG A 50 14.90 7.71 -4.54
CA ARG A 50 15.50 8.99 -4.95
C ARG A 50 16.67 9.41 -4.09
N VAL A 51 16.66 8.97 -2.86
CA VAL A 51 17.73 9.20 -1.87
C VAL A 51 18.14 7.82 -1.37
N ASP A 52 19.44 7.58 -1.31
CA ASP A 52 19.96 6.28 -0.86
C ASP A 52 19.72 6.04 0.62
N GLY A 53 19.48 4.80 0.94
CA GLY A 53 19.27 4.31 2.30
C GLY A 53 19.22 2.77 2.34
N PRO A 54 19.16 2.15 3.53
CA PRO A 54 19.06 0.71 3.64
C PRO A 54 17.77 0.21 2.95
N LEU A 55 17.86 -0.94 2.30
CA LEU A 55 16.72 -1.56 1.58
C LEU A 55 15.83 -2.32 2.58
N ASP A 56 15.17 -1.60 3.49
CA ASP A 56 14.36 -2.17 4.58
C ASP A 56 12.88 -2.29 4.21
N MET A 57 12.16 -1.19 4.06
CA MET A 57 10.73 -1.07 3.74
C MET A 57 9.75 -1.62 4.79
N ARG A 58 10.16 -1.99 5.99
CA ARG A 58 9.23 -2.44 7.03
C ARG A 58 8.45 -1.26 7.62
N MET A 59 7.15 -1.40 7.79
CA MET A 59 6.30 -0.39 8.46
C MET A 59 6.29 -0.55 9.98
N GLY A 60 6.60 -1.75 10.48
CA GLY A 60 6.65 -2.10 11.90
C GLY A 60 7.76 -3.11 12.18
N ASP A 61 7.58 -3.94 13.20
CA ASP A 61 8.58 -4.90 13.73
C ASP A 61 8.63 -6.22 12.92
N GLY A 62 8.34 -6.19 11.62
CA GLY A 62 8.46 -7.35 10.74
C GLY A 62 9.90 -7.88 10.69
N GLU A 63 10.07 -9.18 10.50
CA GLU A 63 11.39 -9.84 10.45
C GLU A 63 12.05 -9.70 9.08
N VAL A 64 11.24 -9.72 8.00
CA VAL A 64 11.73 -9.75 6.61
C VAL A 64 11.81 -8.35 6.05
N THR A 65 12.97 -7.98 5.52
CA THR A 65 13.24 -6.72 4.84
C THR A 65 13.08 -6.86 3.32
N ALA A 66 13.04 -5.73 2.61
CA ALA A 66 13.11 -5.76 1.15
C ALA A 66 14.45 -6.29 0.64
N ALA A 67 15.54 -6.07 1.38
CA ALA A 67 16.85 -6.65 1.07
C ALA A 67 16.81 -8.18 1.12
N ASP A 68 16.15 -8.77 2.10
CA ASP A 68 16.02 -10.22 2.21
C ASP A 68 15.24 -10.79 1.02
N LEU A 69 14.09 -10.18 0.66
CA LEU A 69 13.33 -10.62 -0.52
C LEU A 69 14.16 -10.56 -1.81
N VAL A 70 14.90 -9.49 -2.01
CA VAL A 70 15.71 -9.28 -3.21
C VAL A 70 16.88 -10.25 -3.30
N ASN A 71 17.52 -10.57 -2.16
CA ASN A 71 18.70 -11.39 -2.15
C ASN A 71 18.43 -12.88 -2.00
N ASP A 72 17.35 -13.26 -1.31
CA ASP A 72 17.20 -14.64 -0.83
C ASP A 72 16.07 -15.40 -1.58
N LEU A 73 15.08 -14.70 -2.19
CA LEU A 73 14.05 -15.37 -2.98
C LEU A 73 14.63 -16.02 -4.25
N PRO A 74 14.13 -17.19 -4.66
CA PRO A 74 14.36 -17.73 -5.99
C PRO A 74 13.97 -16.74 -7.08
N GLU A 75 14.71 -16.71 -8.21
CA GLU A 75 14.47 -15.75 -9.30
C GLU A 75 13.02 -15.80 -9.83
N SER A 76 12.44 -17.00 -9.92
CA SER A 76 11.05 -17.20 -10.35
C SER A 76 10.06 -16.57 -9.38
N GLU A 77 10.24 -16.78 -8.07
CA GLU A 77 9.35 -16.22 -7.05
C GLU A 77 9.47 -14.71 -6.98
N LEU A 78 10.68 -14.16 -7.10
CA LEU A 78 10.88 -12.73 -7.21
C LEU A 78 10.19 -12.15 -8.45
N ALA A 79 10.25 -12.84 -9.60
CA ALA A 79 9.58 -12.40 -10.81
C ALA A 79 8.05 -12.40 -10.64
N ASP A 80 7.49 -13.42 -10.00
CA ASP A 80 6.06 -13.51 -9.73
C ASP A 80 5.60 -12.42 -8.74
N LEU A 81 6.36 -12.18 -7.68
CA LEU A 81 6.13 -11.08 -6.74
C LEU A 81 6.10 -9.73 -7.45
N LEU A 82 7.08 -9.46 -8.31
CA LEU A 82 7.18 -8.20 -9.06
C LEU A 82 6.02 -8.05 -10.06
N TYR A 83 5.55 -9.12 -10.65
CA TYR A 83 4.41 -9.13 -11.56
C TYR A 83 3.10 -8.88 -10.80
N GLU A 84 2.87 -9.63 -9.73
CA GLU A 84 1.63 -9.61 -8.96
C GLU A 84 1.45 -8.26 -8.23
N PHE A 85 2.42 -7.85 -7.44
CA PHE A 85 2.29 -6.66 -6.58
C PHE A 85 2.76 -5.37 -7.26
N GLY A 86 3.70 -5.46 -8.20
CA GLY A 86 4.18 -4.31 -8.96
C GLY A 86 3.44 -4.06 -10.27
N GLN A 87 2.68 -5.03 -10.75
CA GLN A 87 2.13 -5.03 -12.10
C GLN A 87 3.22 -4.75 -13.16
N GLU A 88 4.44 -5.29 -12.92
CA GLU A 88 5.57 -5.11 -13.82
C GLU A 88 5.58 -6.21 -14.88
N HIS A 89 5.15 -5.88 -16.09
CA HIS A 89 5.06 -6.84 -17.20
C HIS A 89 6.43 -7.39 -17.63
N ARG A 90 7.53 -6.71 -17.29
CA ARG A 90 8.89 -7.17 -17.55
C ARG A 90 9.55 -7.74 -16.29
N SER A 91 8.76 -8.27 -15.36
CA SER A 91 9.19 -8.77 -14.05
C SER A 91 10.31 -9.80 -14.15
N ARG A 92 10.22 -10.77 -15.09
CA ARG A 92 11.28 -11.77 -15.32
C ARG A 92 12.61 -11.13 -15.70
N ARG A 93 12.58 -10.09 -16.53
CA ARG A 93 13.80 -9.36 -16.89
C ARG A 93 14.41 -8.63 -15.70
N VAL A 94 13.58 -8.05 -14.84
CA VAL A 94 14.03 -7.39 -13.62
C VAL A 94 14.59 -8.42 -12.64
N ALA A 95 13.89 -9.52 -12.39
CA ALA A 95 14.33 -10.58 -11.49
C ALA A 95 15.67 -11.18 -11.94
N ALA A 96 15.84 -11.46 -13.23
CA ALA A 96 17.11 -11.96 -13.78
C ALA A 96 18.25 -10.93 -13.63
N ALA A 97 17.97 -9.63 -13.76
CA ALA A 97 18.98 -8.60 -13.53
C ALA A 97 19.40 -8.52 -12.05
N ILE A 98 18.43 -8.62 -11.14
CA ILE A 98 18.66 -8.71 -9.70
C ILE A 98 19.44 -9.98 -9.38
N GLY A 99 19.06 -11.13 -9.94
CA GLY A 99 19.76 -12.41 -9.78
C GLY A 99 21.25 -12.32 -10.14
N ARG A 100 21.58 -11.70 -11.27
CA ARG A 100 22.97 -11.46 -11.67
C ARG A 100 23.71 -10.46 -10.77
N ALA A 101 23.02 -9.45 -10.29
CA ALA A 101 23.64 -8.44 -9.42
C ALA A 101 24.00 -9.03 -8.06
N ARG A 102 23.08 -9.74 -7.41
CA ARG A 102 23.28 -10.34 -6.09
C ARG A 102 24.34 -11.44 -6.06
N GLN A 103 24.61 -12.11 -7.20
CA GLN A 103 25.75 -13.05 -7.32
C GLN A 103 27.11 -12.36 -7.19
N ARG A 104 27.20 -11.06 -7.46
CA ARG A 104 28.45 -10.30 -7.35
C ARG A 104 28.62 -9.68 -5.96
N ALA A 105 27.56 -9.11 -5.43
CA ALA A 105 27.47 -8.53 -4.10
C ALA A 105 26.01 -8.47 -3.65
N ARG A 106 25.76 -8.65 -2.36
CA ARG A 106 24.42 -8.48 -1.77
C ARG A 106 23.89 -7.07 -2.05
N ILE A 107 22.61 -6.94 -2.40
CA ILE A 107 21.96 -5.65 -2.64
C ILE A 107 21.41 -5.16 -1.29
N GLU A 108 22.01 -4.13 -0.74
CA GLU A 108 21.70 -3.66 0.62
C GLU A 108 21.05 -2.28 0.64
N THR A 109 21.19 -1.51 -0.46
CA THR A 109 20.68 -0.15 -0.48
C THR A 109 19.65 0.10 -1.60
N THR A 110 18.85 1.14 -1.39
CA THR A 110 17.81 1.55 -2.35
C THR A 110 18.40 2.00 -3.68
N ASP A 111 19.57 2.67 -3.69
CA ASP A 111 20.23 3.12 -4.92
C ASP A 111 20.78 1.93 -5.71
N GLN A 112 21.38 0.95 -5.05
CA GLN A 112 21.85 -0.27 -5.71
C GLN A 112 20.69 -0.98 -6.45
N LEU A 113 19.57 -1.21 -5.77
CA LEU A 113 18.40 -1.82 -6.40
C LEU A 113 17.84 -0.97 -7.54
N ALA A 114 17.67 0.34 -7.31
CA ALA A 114 17.16 1.26 -8.31
C ALA A 114 18.05 1.30 -9.56
N GLY A 115 19.37 1.26 -9.38
CA GLY A 115 20.36 1.19 -10.46
C GLY A 115 20.25 -0.10 -11.27
N VAL A 116 20.14 -1.26 -10.61
CA VAL A 116 19.95 -2.57 -11.28
C VAL A 116 18.67 -2.56 -12.13
N VAL A 117 17.57 -2.10 -11.55
CA VAL A 117 16.27 -2.05 -12.24
C VAL A 117 16.31 -1.05 -13.41
N ALA A 118 16.90 0.13 -13.21
CA ALA A 118 17.01 1.14 -14.25
C ALA A 118 17.87 0.65 -15.43
N SER A 119 18.95 -0.06 -15.16
CA SER A 119 19.80 -0.68 -16.19
C SER A 119 19.04 -1.77 -16.96
N ALA A 120 18.22 -2.56 -16.27
CA ALA A 120 17.42 -3.61 -16.91
C ALA A 120 16.29 -3.06 -17.79
N LEU A 121 15.60 -2.02 -17.35
CA LEU A 121 14.40 -1.52 -18.01
C LEU A 121 14.63 -0.34 -18.96
N GLY A 122 15.72 0.38 -18.77
CA GLY A 122 15.99 1.66 -19.42
C GLY A 122 15.16 2.81 -18.81
N ARG A 123 15.66 4.03 -18.92
CA ARG A 123 14.94 5.26 -18.56
C ARG A 123 14.23 5.85 -19.77
N ARG A 124 12.96 6.26 -19.59
CA ARG A 124 12.24 7.05 -20.59
C ARG A 124 12.30 8.52 -20.17
N PRO A 125 12.75 9.44 -21.06
CA PRO A 125 12.70 10.87 -20.77
C PRO A 125 11.28 11.30 -20.39
N GLY A 126 11.13 12.05 -19.29
CA GLY A 126 9.82 12.52 -18.80
C GLY A 126 8.88 11.46 -18.23
N GLY A 127 9.24 10.19 -18.28
CA GLY A 127 8.44 9.08 -17.73
C GLY A 127 8.68 8.83 -16.23
N PRO A 128 7.85 8.00 -15.61
CA PRO A 128 8.05 7.59 -14.22
C PRO A 128 9.36 6.80 -14.09
N HIS A 129 9.94 6.87 -12.89
CA HIS A 129 11.18 6.14 -12.59
C HIS A 129 10.98 4.63 -12.81
N PRO A 130 11.89 3.93 -13.51
CA PRO A 130 11.73 2.51 -13.83
C PRO A 130 11.60 1.60 -12.59
N ALA A 131 12.26 1.93 -11.47
CA ALA A 131 12.17 1.17 -10.23
C ALA A 131 10.84 1.33 -9.46
N ARG A 132 9.96 2.26 -9.84
CA ARG A 132 8.72 2.55 -9.11
C ARG A 132 7.91 1.29 -8.81
N ARG A 133 7.69 0.45 -9.82
CA ARG A 133 6.88 -0.78 -9.68
C ARG A 133 7.56 -1.83 -8.83
N THR A 134 8.88 -1.96 -8.95
CA THR A 134 9.69 -2.86 -8.13
C THR A 134 9.60 -2.47 -6.66
N PHE A 135 9.77 -1.20 -6.32
CA PHE A 135 9.66 -0.69 -4.95
C PHE A 135 8.25 -0.87 -4.39
N GLN A 136 7.23 -0.61 -5.18
CA GLN A 136 5.83 -0.88 -4.78
C GLN A 136 5.63 -2.36 -4.47
N ALA A 137 6.12 -3.26 -5.33
CA ALA A 137 5.96 -4.70 -5.14
C ALA A 137 6.62 -5.20 -3.87
N LEU A 138 7.86 -4.79 -3.63
CA LEU A 138 8.60 -5.17 -2.42
C LEU A 138 7.92 -4.63 -1.16
N ARG A 139 7.47 -3.36 -1.16
CA ARG A 139 6.76 -2.75 -0.04
C ARG A 139 5.50 -3.53 0.32
N ILE A 140 4.68 -3.84 -0.68
CA ILE A 140 3.46 -4.62 -0.51
C ILE A 140 3.77 -5.99 0.09
N ALA A 141 4.81 -6.67 -0.42
CA ALA A 141 5.20 -8.00 0.06
C ALA A 141 5.74 -7.97 1.50
N VAL A 142 6.68 -7.08 1.80
CA VAL A 142 7.28 -6.91 3.14
C VAL A 142 6.20 -6.67 4.20
N ASN A 143 5.20 -5.84 3.89
CA ASN A 143 4.21 -5.39 4.85
C ASN A 143 2.87 -6.16 4.76
N ARG A 144 2.75 -7.11 3.82
CA ARG A 144 1.52 -7.88 3.56
C ARG A 144 0.30 -6.97 3.36
N GLU A 145 0.50 -5.80 2.72
CA GLU A 145 -0.47 -4.70 2.68
C GLU A 145 -1.84 -5.12 2.15
N LEU A 146 -1.89 -5.96 1.11
CA LEU A 146 -3.14 -6.41 0.50
C LEU A 146 -3.91 -7.39 1.39
N GLU A 147 -3.21 -8.26 2.13
CA GLU A 147 -3.83 -9.19 3.08
C GLU A 147 -4.38 -8.43 4.29
N GLU A 148 -3.59 -7.50 4.83
CA GLU A 148 -4.02 -6.61 5.93
C GLU A 148 -5.30 -5.86 5.55
N LEU A 149 -5.35 -5.30 4.34
CA LEU A 149 -6.54 -4.61 3.82
C LEU A 149 -7.73 -5.56 3.66
N ALA A 150 -7.52 -6.71 3.03
CA ALA A 150 -8.60 -7.68 2.79
C ALA A 150 -9.21 -8.22 4.10
N THR A 151 -8.37 -8.39 5.12
CA THR A 151 -8.81 -8.86 6.45
C THR A 151 -9.51 -7.75 7.24
N SER A 152 -9.03 -6.51 7.15
CA SER A 152 -9.54 -5.41 7.97
C SER A 152 -10.87 -4.84 7.48
N LEU A 153 -11.14 -4.84 6.18
CA LEU A 153 -12.37 -4.25 5.63
C LEU A 153 -13.65 -4.89 6.18
N PRO A 154 -13.85 -6.23 6.16
CA PRO A 154 -15.04 -6.86 6.71
C PRO A 154 -15.20 -6.63 8.23
N ARG A 155 -14.08 -6.56 8.95
CA ARG A 155 -14.08 -6.27 10.40
C ARG A 155 -14.54 -4.84 10.66
N ALA A 156 -13.99 -3.88 9.92
CA ALA A 156 -14.37 -2.46 10.02
C ALA A 156 -15.85 -2.25 9.70
N VAL A 157 -16.37 -2.93 8.68
CA VAL A 157 -17.81 -2.91 8.36
C VAL A 157 -18.65 -3.46 9.52
N GLY A 158 -18.17 -4.52 10.18
CA GLY A 158 -18.83 -5.09 11.34
C GLY A 158 -18.97 -4.13 12.55
N LEU A 159 -18.05 -3.15 12.66
CA LEU A 159 -18.07 -2.15 13.74
C LEU A 159 -19.02 -0.97 13.47
N LEU A 160 -19.42 -0.75 12.22
CA LEU A 160 -20.30 0.35 11.85
C LEU A 160 -21.71 0.09 12.36
N GLY A 161 -22.36 1.10 12.89
CA GLY A 161 -23.81 1.11 13.08
C GLY A 161 -24.57 1.35 11.77
N PRO A 162 -25.91 1.15 11.74
CA PRO A 162 -26.75 1.54 10.63
C PRO A 162 -26.54 3.00 10.24
N GLY A 163 -26.40 3.29 8.93
CA GLY A 163 -26.05 4.63 8.43
C GLY A 163 -24.57 5.02 8.59
N GLY A 164 -23.78 4.20 9.30
CA GLY A 164 -22.33 4.41 9.42
C GLY A 164 -21.62 4.22 8.09
N ARG A 165 -20.51 4.93 7.88
CA ARG A 165 -19.80 4.96 6.60
C ARG A 165 -18.39 4.42 6.70
N VAL A 166 -18.00 3.59 5.74
CA VAL A 166 -16.61 3.23 5.50
C VAL A 166 -16.08 4.00 4.30
N VAL A 167 -14.93 4.64 4.51
CA VAL A 167 -14.23 5.43 3.51
C VAL A 167 -12.82 4.89 3.35
N VAL A 168 -12.37 4.74 2.11
CA VAL A 168 -11.03 4.25 1.80
C VAL A 168 -10.36 5.16 0.77
N LEU A 169 -9.15 5.62 1.12
CA LEU A 169 -8.20 6.23 0.20
C LEU A 169 -7.17 5.18 -0.20
N SER A 170 -7.11 4.87 -1.49
CA SER A 170 -6.13 3.94 -2.07
C SER A 170 -5.26 4.65 -3.10
N TYR A 171 -4.04 4.17 -3.33
CA TYR A 171 -3.05 4.84 -4.17
C TYR A 171 -2.59 4.02 -5.38
N HIS A 172 -3.01 2.76 -5.46
CA HIS A 172 -2.78 1.90 -6.63
C HIS A 172 -3.97 0.98 -6.93
N SER A 173 -3.91 0.34 -8.11
CA SER A 173 -5.02 -0.46 -8.66
C SER A 173 -5.35 -1.71 -7.86
N LEU A 174 -4.37 -2.32 -7.20
CA LEU A 174 -4.59 -3.54 -6.42
C LEU A 174 -5.41 -3.26 -5.17
N GLU A 175 -5.07 -2.21 -4.41
CA GLU A 175 -5.88 -1.74 -3.28
C GLU A 175 -7.30 -1.40 -3.72
N ASP A 176 -7.43 -0.55 -4.74
CA ASP A 176 -8.74 -0.12 -5.28
C ASP A 176 -9.59 -1.30 -5.72
N GLY A 177 -8.96 -2.34 -6.29
CA GLY A 177 -9.61 -3.58 -6.69
C GLY A 177 -10.17 -4.38 -5.50
N ILE A 178 -9.44 -4.46 -4.40
CA ILE A 178 -9.88 -5.11 -3.15
C ILE A 178 -11.07 -4.35 -2.57
N VAL A 179 -10.92 -3.03 -2.40
CA VAL A 179 -11.99 -2.18 -1.84
C VAL A 179 -13.26 -2.25 -2.68
N LYS A 180 -13.12 -2.18 -4.02
CA LYS A 180 -14.26 -2.28 -4.95
C LYS A 180 -15.02 -3.60 -4.77
N ARG A 181 -14.28 -4.72 -4.67
CA ARG A 181 -14.90 -6.04 -4.45
C ARG A 181 -15.56 -6.12 -3.08
N ALA A 182 -14.83 -5.76 -2.02
CA ALA A 182 -15.34 -5.79 -0.66
C ALA A 182 -16.64 -4.98 -0.51
N PHE A 183 -16.73 -3.78 -1.11
CA PHE A 183 -17.94 -2.97 -1.02
C PHE A 183 -19.09 -3.48 -1.88
N ARG A 184 -18.79 -4.15 -2.99
CA ARG A 184 -19.82 -4.71 -3.87
C ARG A 184 -20.39 -6.02 -3.34
N ASP A 185 -19.55 -6.85 -2.73
CA ASP A 185 -19.86 -8.23 -2.38
C ASP A 185 -20.35 -8.36 -0.92
N ASP A 186 -20.41 -7.27 -0.16
CA ASP A 186 -20.92 -7.23 1.21
C ASP A 186 -22.36 -6.68 1.20
N ASP A 187 -23.33 -7.55 1.41
CA ASP A 187 -24.76 -7.25 1.40
C ASP A 187 -25.20 -6.25 2.50
N ARG A 188 -24.36 -6.04 3.50
CA ARG A 188 -24.58 -5.04 4.55
C ARG A 188 -24.30 -3.61 4.08
N LEU A 189 -23.75 -3.43 2.87
CA LEU A 189 -23.27 -2.14 2.37
C LEU A 189 -24.06 -1.63 1.19
N ARG A 190 -24.40 -0.36 1.24
CA ARG A 190 -24.81 0.44 0.08
C ARG A 190 -23.60 1.21 -0.47
N VAL A 191 -23.17 0.88 -1.68
CA VAL A 191 -22.03 1.57 -2.34
C VAL A 191 -22.42 3.01 -2.68
N LEU A 192 -21.72 4.00 -2.12
CA LEU A 192 -21.93 5.42 -2.39
C LEU A 192 -21.15 5.89 -3.63
N THR A 193 -19.99 5.29 -3.91
CA THR A 193 -19.13 5.66 -5.04
C THR A 193 -18.96 4.49 -6.01
N LYS A 194 -19.82 4.40 -7.05
CA LYS A 194 -19.68 3.36 -8.10
C LYS A 194 -18.33 3.43 -8.82
N LYS A 195 -17.84 4.66 -9.10
CA LYS A 195 -16.49 4.94 -9.59
C LYS A 195 -15.70 5.64 -8.48
N PRO A 196 -14.38 5.39 -8.35
CA PRO A 196 -13.59 6.11 -7.36
C PRO A 196 -13.55 7.61 -7.71
N LEU A 197 -13.69 8.46 -6.70
CA LEU A 197 -13.38 9.88 -6.88
C LEU A 197 -11.86 10.04 -6.95
N GLN A 198 -11.40 10.97 -7.76
CA GLN A 198 -9.99 11.29 -7.93
C GLN A 198 -9.75 12.76 -7.58
N PRO A 199 -8.53 13.13 -7.19
CA PRO A 199 -8.20 14.51 -6.91
C PRO A 199 -8.39 15.38 -8.16
N SER A 200 -8.82 16.62 -7.95
CA SER A 200 -8.90 17.63 -9.01
C SER A 200 -7.51 17.98 -9.55
N ASP A 201 -7.45 18.62 -10.72
CA ASP A 201 -6.18 19.09 -11.28
C ASP A 201 -5.52 20.15 -10.39
N GLU A 202 -6.32 20.98 -9.73
CA GLU A 202 -5.83 21.94 -8.77
C GLU A 202 -5.20 21.27 -7.54
N GLU A 203 -5.82 20.23 -7.00
CA GLU A 203 -5.25 19.46 -5.90
C GLU A 203 -3.97 18.73 -6.30
N ARG A 204 -3.95 18.12 -7.49
CA ARG A 204 -2.74 17.47 -8.03
C ARG A 204 -1.56 18.44 -8.20
N ALA A 205 -1.85 19.70 -8.54
CA ALA A 205 -0.85 20.74 -8.67
C ALA A 205 -0.28 21.15 -7.31
N ARG A 206 -1.15 21.31 -6.30
CA ARG A 206 -0.75 21.69 -4.93
C ARG A 206 -0.14 20.54 -4.16
N ASN A 207 -0.68 19.33 -4.34
CA ASN A 207 -0.27 18.11 -3.64
C ASN A 207 0.07 16.98 -4.62
N PRO A 208 1.30 16.91 -5.14
CA PRO A 208 1.71 15.86 -6.07
C PRO A 208 1.54 14.44 -5.53
N ARG A 209 1.51 14.25 -4.19
CA ARG A 209 1.31 12.95 -3.55
C ARG A 209 -0.13 12.44 -3.71
N ALA A 210 -1.10 13.33 -3.82
CA ALA A 210 -2.49 12.96 -4.08
C ALA A 210 -2.75 12.44 -5.51
N ARG A 211 -1.78 12.57 -6.45
CA ARG A 211 -1.97 12.28 -7.88
C ARG A 211 -2.60 10.93 -8.17
N SER A 212 -2.28 9.90 -7.41
CA SER A 212 -2.79 8.53 -7.59
C SER A 212 -3.93 8.17 -6.65
N ALA A 213 -4.35 9.09 -5.78
CA ALA A 213 -5.40 8.83 -4.80
C ALA A 213 -6.73 8.49 -5.47
N LYS A 214 -7.40 7.51 -4.89
CA LYS A 214 -8.73 7.05 -5.26
C LYS A 214 -9.55 6.92 -3.99
N PHE A 215 -10.63 7.68 -3.93
CA PHE A 215 -11.56 7.69 -2.81
C PHE A 215 -12.75 6.79 -3.11
N ARG A 216 -13.04 5.86 -2.21
CA ARG A 216 -14.26 5.06 -2.23
C ARG A 216 -14.99 5.17 -0.90
N ALA A 217 -16.34 5.16 -0.98
CA ALA A 217 -17.21 5.17 0.19
C ALA A 217 -18.38 4.20 0.02
N ALA A 218 -18.75 3.57 1.13
CA ALA A 218 -19.98 2.80 1.27
C ALA A 218 -20.61 3.08 2.63
N GLU A 219 -21.90 2.83 2.75
CA GLU A 219 -22.69 3.07 3.96
C GLU A 219 -23.33 1.77 4.42
N ARG A 220 -23.26 1.47 5.72
CA ARG A 220 -23.95 0.33 6.29
C ARG A 220 -25.45 0.56 6.27
N ILE A 221 -26.18 -0.35 5.64
CA ILE A 221 -27.66 -0.34 5.64
C ILE A 221 -28.19 -0.98 6.92
N GLU A 222 -29.44 -0.67 7.25
CA GLU A 222 -30.17 -1.41 8.28
C GLU A 222 -30.38 -2.86 7.82
N GLU A 223 -30.21 -3.81 8.72
CA GLU A 223 -30.58 -5.19 8.43
C GLU A 223 -32.09 -5.21 8.22
N ALA A 224 -32.56 -5.76 7.11
CA ALA A 224 -33.98 -5.98 6.89
C ALA A 224 -34.49 -6.93 7.99
N ALA A 225 -35.46 -6.45 8.77
CA ALA A 225 -36.09 -7.20 9.83
C ALA A 225 -36.83 -8.44 9.30
#